data_9161e523875c5886df96e121c60342c8
#
_entry.id   9161e523875c5886df96e121c60342c8
#
_cell.length_a   1.000
_cell.length_b   1.000
_cell.length_c   1.000
_cell.angle_alpha   90.00
_cell.angle_beta   90.00
_cell.angle_gamma   90.00
#
_symmetry.space_group_name_H-M   'P 1'
#
loop_
_entity.id
_entity.type
_entity.pdbx_description
1 polymer ?
#
loop_
_entity_poly.entity_id
_entity_poly.type
_entity_poly.pdbx_seq_one_letter_code
_entity_poly.pdbx_strand_id
1 'polypeptide(L)'
;TLCCCSHHFSQAAGTFLEQITKEREYRIQAGAKDIPLLYERVLKTLKPYSIMIQEEVDLEEYKMEPLKAVFRFDADEKGTLYMEPLLSYGEYTFHPIEDENLPSAICRDVPGEFKISQVIRKYFKCRDPKDGRLVLKEDEKALYHLLDQGMEEFRGLGDVYLSESMKNWKIVETPSVSAGVSAYSGWLELTVDMGEFPKEELGRILTAYSQKKKYYRLKSGQFLMLDQGGMFTLTKLAGELGISKKDLQSGTIRLPAYRALYLDHILKEGPGITYYRDQLFKAMVRAVKAVEDSDEPV
;
A
#
# COMPACT_ATOMS: atom_id res chain seq x y z
N THR A 1 4.33 -28.89 52.75
CA THR A 1 5.53 -28.30 52.12
C THR A 1 5.10 -27.15 51.27
N LEU A 2 5.60 -25.94 51.50
CA LEU A 2 5.39 -24.78 50.67
C LEU A 2 6.44 -24.81 49.57
N CYS A 3 5.98 -24.81 48.29
CA CYS A 3 6.86 -24.71 47.15
C CYS A 3 6.75 -23.28 46.55
N CYS A 4 7.88 -22.60 46.35
CA CYS A 4 7.95 -21.34 45.63
C CYS A 4 8.07 -21.64 44.14
N CYS A 5 7.11 -21.12 43.35
CA CYS A 5 7.16 -21.19 41.92
C CYS A 5 7.86 -19.94 41.35
N SER A 6 8.55 -20.09 40.22
CA SER A 6 9.11 -18.95 39.52
C SER A 6 8.00 -18.04 38.97
N HIS A 7 8.29 -16.75 38.81
CA HIS A 7 7.33 -15.80 38.26
C HIS A 7 6.86 -16.21 36.83
N HIS A 8 7.76 -16.74 36.01
CA HIS A 8 7.44 -17.24 34.71
C HIS A 8 6.50 -18.45 34.71
N PHE A 9 6.70 -19.39 35.66
CA PHE A 9 5.77 -20.50 35.84
C PHE A 9 4.39 -20.00 36.30
N SER A 10 4.36 -19.07 37.25
CA SER A 10 3.10 -18.49 37.73
C SER A 10 2.31 -17.78 36.63
N GLN A 11 2.99 -17.06 35.73
CA GLN A 11 2.33 -16.45 34.57
C GLN A 11 1.84 -17.48 33.55
N ALA A 12 2.64 -18.50 33.27
CA ALA A 12 2.29 -19.53 32.27
C ALA A 12 1.19 -20.48 32.75
N ALA A 13 1.18 -20.81 34.04
CA ALA A 13 0.28 -21.80 34.61
C ALA A 13 -0.85 -21.21 35.46
N GLY A 14 -0.81 -19.91 35.80
CA GLY A 14 -1.71 -19.27 36.76
C GLY A 14 -3.17 -19.53 36.50
N THR A 15 -3.64 -19.21 35.32
CA THR A 15 -5.05 -19.38 34.93
C THR A 15 -5.49 -20.86 34.93
N PHE A 16 -4.56 -21.76 34.59
CA PHE A 16 -4.81 -23.20 34.61
C PHE A 16 -4.84 -23.75 36.04
N LEU A 17 -3.89 -23.33 36.86
CA LEU A 17 -3.79 -23.75 38.26
C LEU A 17 -4.91 -23.19 39.14
N GLU A 18 -5.41 -21.99 38.87
CA GLU A 18 -6.57 -21.41 39.58
C GLU A 18 -7.82 -22.27 39.48
N GLN A 19 -7.99 -22.98 38.36
CA GLN A 19 -9.11 -23.88 38.16
C GLN A 19 -8.91 -25.23 38.88
N ILE A 20 -7.65 -25.61 39.15
CA ILE A 20 -7.27 -26.92 39.72
C ILE A 20 -7.20 -26.88 41.26
N THR A 21 -7.06 -25.73 41.89
CA THR A 21 -6.65 -25.58 43.31
C THR A 21 -7.62 -26.09 44.38
N LYS A 22 -8.76 -26.63 44.03
CA LYS A 22 -9.77 -27.12 45.00
C LYS A 22 -9.71 -28.60 45.35
N GLU A 23 -8.97 -29.40 44.59
CA GLU A 23 -8.90 -30.86 44.76
C GLU A 23 -7.46 -31.37 44.80
N ARG A 24 -7.21 -32.47 45.53
CA ARG A 24 -5.86 -33.08 45.62
C ARG A 24 -5.40 -33.79 44.36
N GLU A 25 -6.35 -34.24 43.55
CA GLU A 25 -6.14 -34.83 42.23
C GLU A 25 -7.11 -34.21 41.27
N TYR A 26 -6.63 -33.77 40.12
CA TYR A 26 -7.46 -33.22 39.04
C TYR A 26 -7.34 -34.08 37.79
N ARG A 27 -8.48 -34.50 37.25
CA ARG A 27 -8.53 -35.28 36.02
C ARG A 27 -9.19 -34.46 34.95
N ILE A 28 -8.48 -34.25 33.84
CA ILE A 28 -9.05 -33.64 32.62
C ILE A 28 -9.27 -34.77 31.61
N GLN A 29 -10.49 -34.92 31.16
CA GLN A 29 -10.78 -35.75 30.00
C GLN A 29 -10.78 -34.86 28.74
N ALA A 30 -9.80 -35.07 27.87
CA ALA A 30 -9.71 -34.41 26.58
C ALA A 30 -10.11 -35.39 25.48
N GLY A 31 -11.01 -34.99 24.61
CA GLY A 31 -11.29 -35.73 23.39
C GLY A 31 -10.12 -35.67 22.41
N ALA A 32 -10.04 -36.60 21.47
CA ALA A 32 -8.94 -36.62 20.48
C ALA A 32 -8.78 -35.28 19.72
N LYS A 33 -9.84 -34.51 19.56
CA LYS A 33 -9.84 -33.18 18.93
C LYS A 33 -9.23 -32.10 19.81
N ASP A 34 -9.26 -32.29 21.13
CA ASP A 34 -8.80 -31.28 22.09
C ASP A 34 -7.33 -31.52 22.49
N ILE A 35 -6.80 -32.72 22.24
CA ILE A 35 -5.43 -33.10 22.60
C ILE A 35 -4.40 -32.16 21.96
N PRO A 36 -4.43 -31.83 20.66
CA PRO A 36 -3.47 -30.92 20.04
C PRO A 36 -3.50 -29.53 20.68
N LEU A 37 -4.68 -29.01 21.00
CA LEU A 37 -4.84 -27.72 21.67
C LEU A 37 -4.29 -27.73 23.09
N LEU A 38 -4.57 -28.80 23.83
CA LEU A 38 -4.03 -29.02 25.18
C LEU A 38 -2.49 -29.10 25.14
N TYR A 39 -1.94 -29.85 24.17
CA TYR A 39 -0.50 -29.99 23.99
C TYR A 39 0.17 -28.64 23.72
N GLU A 40 -0.26 -27.92 22.67
CA GLU A 40 0.41 -26.69 22.25
C GLU A 40 0.24 -25.54 23.26
N ARG A 41 -0.94 -25.36 23.82
CA ARG A 41 -1.23 -24.21 24.69
C ARG A 41 -0.89 -24.44 26.17
N VAL A 42 -0.98 -25.67 26.64
CA VAL A 42 -0.80 -26.00 28.06
C VAL A 42 0.47 -26.79 28.27
N LEU A 43 0.56 -28.00 27.71
CA LEU A 43 1.64 -28.93 28.02
C LEU A 43 3.01 -28.43 27.55
N LYS A 44 3.09 -27.89 26.34
CA LYS A 44 4.32 -27.31 25.78
C LYS A 44 4.82 -26.11 26.61
N THR A 45 3.90 -25.29 27.10
CA THR A 45 4.20 -24.13 27.94
C THR A 45 4.66 -24.55 29.35
N LEU A 46 4.11 -25.65 29.88
CA LEU A 46 4.46 -26.17 31.22
C LEU A 46 5.67 -27.10 31.20
N LYS A 47 5.97 -27.76 30.09
CA LYS A 47 7.09 -28.72 29.96
C LYS A 47 8.43 -28.22 30.48
N PRO A 48 8.86 -26.96 30.31
CA PRO A 48 10.13 -26.44 30.84
C PRO A 48 10.16 -26.34 32.38
N TYR A 49 9.00 -26.35 33.03
CA TYR A 49 8.86 -26.08 34.45
C TYR A 49 8.39 -27.29 35.27
N SER A 50 8.04 -28.39 34.64
CA SER A 50 7.43 -29.54 35.28
C SER A 50 8.02 -30.86 34.78
N ILE A 51 8.00 -31.88 35.64
CA ILE A 51 8.26 -33.26 35.24
C ILE A 51 6.96 -33.82 34.70
N MET A 52 6.96 -34.08 33.40
CA MET A 52 5.82 -34.74 32.73
C MET A 52 6.14 -36.21 32.51
N ILE A 53 5.29 -37.07 33.04
CA ILE A 53 5.33 -38.51 32.80
C ILE A 53 4.31 -38.80 31.73
N GLN A 54 4.78 -39.29 30.60
CA GLN A 54 3.95 -39.65 29.46
C GLN A 54 3.82 -41.18 29.42
N GLU A 55 2.61 -41.66 29.55
CA GLU A 55 2.27 -43.08 29.43
C GLU A 55 1.29 -43.27 28.28
N GLU A 56 1.55 -44.26 27.42
CA GLU A 56 0.64 -44.78 26.36
C GLU A 56 0.25 -43.86 25.19
N VAL A 57 0.57 -42.56 25.20
CA VAL A 57 0.21 -41.65 24.13
C VAL A 57 1.44 -40.90 23.63
N ASP A 58 1.76 -40.98 22.35
CA ASP A 58 2.76 -40.11 21.74
C ASP A 58 2.14 -38.74 21.45
N LEU A 59 2.40 -37.79 22.35
CA LEU A 59 1.90 -36.43 22.21
C LEU A 59 2.54 -35.67 21.03
N GLU A 60 3.67 -36.15 20.50
CA GLU A 60 4.33 -35.55 19.32
C GLU A 60 3.50 -35.76 18.04
N GLU A 61 2.68 -36.82 17.97
CA GLU A 61 1.74 -37.07 16.88
C GLU A 61 0.59 -36.04 16.82
N TYR A 62 0.35 -35.34 17.93
CA TYR A 62 -0.74 -34.37 18.07
C TYR A 62 -0.24 -32.91 17.93
N LYS A 63 0.94 -32.69 17.34
CA LYS A 63 1.38 -31.34 17.03
C LYS A 63 0.39 -30.64 16.12
N MET A 64 0.04 -29.41 16.46
CA MET A 64 -0.73 -28.57 15.56
C MET A 64 0.13 -28.20 14.35
N GLU A 65 -0.33 -28.55 13.18
CA GLU A 65 0.24 -27.96 11.97
C GLU A 65 -0.02 -26.45 11.97
N PRO A 66 1.02 -25.63 11.74
CA PRO A 66 0.85 -24.19 11.74
C PRO A 66 -0.07 -23.75 10.58
N LEU A 67 -0.97 -22.83 10.88
CA LEU A 67 -1.76 -22.17 9.84
C LEU A 67 -0.83 -21.39 8.91
N LYS A 68 -0.87 -21.72 7.62
CA LYS A 68 -0.20 -20.95 6.57
C LYS A 68 -1.23 -20.30 5.67
N ALA A 69 -0.98 -19.07 5.27
CA ALA A 69 -1.84 -18.34 4.36
C ALA A 69 -1.06 -17.91 3.12
N VAL A 70 -1.70 -18.05 1.97
CA VAL A 70 -1.18 -17.61 0.68
C VAL A 70 -2.23 -16.75 0.01
N PHE A 71 -1.84 -15.58 -0.45
CA PHE A 71 -2.69 -14.62 -1.14
C PHE A 71 -2.16 -14.39 -2.56
N ARG A 72 -2.92 -14.81 -3.56
CA ARG A 72 -2.58 -14.62 -4.96
C ARG A 72 -3.38 -13.48 -5.55
N PHE A 73 -2.71 -12.43 -5.96
CA PHE A 73 -3.32 -11.27 -6.59
C PHE A 73 -3.07 -11.27 -8.08
N ASP A 74 -4.11 -10.98 -8.85
CA ASP A 74 -4.09 -10.90 -10.30
C ASP A 74 -4.93 -9.73 -10.81
N ALA A 75 -4.65 -9.23 -12.01
CA ALA A 75 -5.41 -8.17 -12.63
C ALA A 75 -5.67 -8.46 -14.10
N ASP A 76 -6.88 -8.18 -14.57
CA ASP A 76 -7.22 -8.26 -15.98
C ASP A 76 -6.80 -6.99 -16.76
N GLU A 77 -6.91 -7.05 -18.09
CA GLU A 77 -6.59 -5.93 -18.99
C GLU A 77 -7.49 -4.70 -18.74
N LYS A 78 -8.66 -4.88 -18.12
CA LYS A 78 -9.59 -3.79 -17.78
C LYS A 78 -9.24 -3.14 -16.46
N GLY A 79 -8.26 -3.67 -15.74
CA GLY A 79 -7.83 -3.17 -14.45
C GLY A 79 -8.71 -3.61 -13.28
N THR A 80 -9.47 -4.70 -13.44
CA THR A 80 -10.17 -5.38 -12.35
C THR A 80 -9.16 -6.20 -11.58
N LEU A 81 -9.14 -6.06 -10.26
CA LEU A 81 -8.28 -6.84 -9.37
C LEU A 81 -9.00 -8.08 -8.87
N TYR A 82 -8.32 -9.20 -8.92
CA TYR A 82 -8.75 -10.48 -8.36
C TYR A 82 -7.81 -10.91 -7.24
N MET A 83 -8.35 -11.63 -6.25
CA MET A 83 -7.56 -12.23 -5.19
C MET A 83 -8.09 -13.63 -4.87
N GLU A 84 -7.18 -14.58 -4.79
CA GLU A 84 -7.43 -15.95 -4.37
C GLU A 84 -6.70 -16.20 -3.05
N PRO A 85 -7.44 -16.34 -1.92
CA PRO A 85 -6.85 -16.69 -0.64
C PRO A 85 -6.83 -18.20 -0.48
N LEU A 86 -5.68 -18.74 -0.08
CA LEU A 86 -5.53 -20.17 0.24
C LEU A 86 -4.96 -20.29 1.65
N LEU A 87 -5.60 -21.10 2.47
CA LEU A 87 -5.12 -21.48 3.80
C LEU A 87 -4.69 -22.92 3.80
N SER A 88 -3.68 -23.28 4.60
CA SER A 88 -3.24 -24.66 4.72
C SER A 88 -2.80 -25.02 6.14
N TYR A 89 -3.03 -26.29 6.47
CA TYR A 89 -2.49 -27.01 7.62
C TYR A 89 -1.74 -28.23 7.09
N GLY A 90 -0.41 -28.20 7.12
CA GLY A 90 0.40 -29.24 6.50
C GLY A 90 0.09 -29.40 5.02
N GLU A 91 -0.36 -30.58 4.62
CA GLU A 91 -0.72 -30.90 3.22
C GLU A 91 -2.15 -30.49 2.83
N TYR A 92 -2.98 -30.14 3.80
CA TYR A 92 -4.38 -29.77 3.57
C TYR A 92 -4.52 -28.30 3.25
N THR A 93 -5.00 -28.00 2.05
CA THR A 93 -5.25 -26.62 1.59
C THR A 93 -6.74 -26.39 1.41
N PHE A 94 -7.25 -25.25 1.82
CA PHE A 94 -8.66 -24.89 1.72
C PHE A 94 -8.87 -23.40 1.49
N HIS A 95 -10.06 -23.04 1.04
CA HIS A 95 -10.48 -21.68 0.81
C HIS A 95 -11.15 -21.10 2.07
N PRO A 96 -10.67 -19.97 2.66
CA PRO A 96 -11.19 -19.48 3.96
C PRO A 96 -12.62 -18.99 3.92
N ILE A 97 -13.23 -18.88 2.75
CA ILE A 97 -14.57 -18.33 2.54
C ILE A 97 -15.53 -19.40 2.03
N GLU A 98 -15.06 -20.59 1.68
CA GLU A 98 -15.85 -21.74 1.32
C GLU A 98 -15.92 -22.68 2.53
N ASP A 99 -17.12 -23.18 2.84
CA ASP A 99 -17.29 -24.19 3.89
C ASP A 99 -16.75 -25.54 3.38
N GLU A 100 -15.42 -25.65 3.33
CA GLU A 100 -14.79 -26.94 3.08
C GLU A 100 -14.76 -27.75 4.37
N ASN A 101 -15.26 -28.97 4.30
CA ASN A 101 -15.19 -29.94 5.38
C ASN A 101 -13.73 -30.41 5.54
N LEU A 102 -12.97 -29.71 6.36
CA LEU A 102 -11.63 -30.16 6.77
C LEU A 102 -11.77 -31.47 7.59
N PRO A 103 -10.81 -32.41 7.45
CA PRO A 103 -10.77 -33.60 8.26
C PRO A 103 -10.84 -33.25 9.74
N SER A 104 -11.65 -33.97 10.49
CA SER A 104 -11.86 -33.72 11.92
C SER A 104 -10.60 -33.93 12.78
N ALA A 105 -9.56 -34.52 12.21
CA ALA A 105 -8.26 -34.72 12.85
C ALA A 105 -7.40 -33.44 12.86
N ILE A 106 -7.72 -32.42 12.03
CA ILE A 106 -6.95 -31.18 11.97
C ILE A 106 -7.38 -30.26 13.10
N CYS A 107 -6.43 -29.89 13.95
CA CYS A 107 -6.64 -28.87 14.96
C CYS A 107 -6.48 -27.48 14.35
N ARG A 108 -7.60 -26.78 14.12
CA ARG A 108 -7.65 -25.49 13.46
C ARG A 108 -7.25 -24.34 14.41
N ASP A 109 -6.49 -23.39 13.91
CA ASP A 109 -6.26 -22.09 14.57
C ASP A 109 -7.40 -21.12 14.22
N VAL A 110 -8.58 -21.36 14.82
CA VAL A 110 -9.78 -20.54 14.57
C VAL A 110 -9.55 -19.05 14.76
N PRO A 111 -8.81 -18.56 15.79
CA PRO A 111 -8.47 -17.15 15.93
C PRO A 111 -7.64 -16.61 14.77
N GLY A 112 -6.65 -17.38 14.29
CA GLY A 112 -5.81 -17.00 13.13
C GLY A 112 -6.63 -16.92 11.84
N GLU A 113 -7.45 -17.92 11.56
CA GLU A 113 -8.36 -17.94 10.41
C GLU A 113 -9.36 -16.77 10.45
N PHE A 114 -9.91 -16.48 11.63
CA PHE A 114 -10.82 -15.35 11.80
C PHE A 114 -10.14 -14.01 11.50
N LYS A 115 -8.90 -13.81 11.99
CA LYS A 115 -8.11 -12.62 11.70
C LYS A 115 -7.86 -12.44 10.19
N ILE A 116 -7.50 -13.52 9.50
CA ILE A 116 -7.32 -13.52 8.05
C ILE A 116 -8.63 -13.16 7.35
N SER A 117 -9.73 -13.80 7.74
CA SER A 117 -11.05 -13.52 7.15
C SER A 117 -11.52 -12.09 7.37
N GLN A 118 -11.19 -11.46 8.51
CA GLN A 118 -11.47 -10.05 8.76
C GLN A 118 -10.72 -9.14 7.79
N VAL A 119 -9.41 -9.38 7.57
CA VAL A 119 -8.62 -8.59 6.63
C VAL A 119 -9.12 -8.77 5.20
N ILE A 120 -9.44 -9.99 4.79
CA ILE A 120 -10.05 -10.25 3.48
C ILE A 120 -11.33 -9.43 3.30
N ARG A 121 -12.25 -9.50 4.24
CA ARG A 121 -13.55 -8.79 4.16
C ARG A 121 -13.42 -7.26 4.23
N LYS A 122 -12.36 -6.74 4.82
CA LYS A 122 -12.05 -5.29 4.84
C LYS A 122 -11.85 -4.76 3.43
N TYR A 123 -11.17 -5.50 2.56
CA TYR A 123 -10.81 -5.06 1.21
C TYR A 123 -11.69 -5.65 0.12
N PHE A 124 -12.16 -6.89 0.27
CA PHE A 124 -12.92 -7.60 -0.76
C PHE A 124 -14.34 -7.89 -0.29
N LYS A 125 -15.32 -7.29 -0.96
CA LYS A 125 -16.75 -7.43 -0.63
C LYS A 125 -17.51 -8.28 -1.63
N CYS A 126 -16.93 -8.52 -2.79
CA CYS A 126 -17.58 -9.21 -3.91
C CYS A 126 -16.77 -10.41 -4.37
N ARG A 127 -17.46 -11.40 -4.92
CA ARG A 127 -16.84 -12.53 -5.62
C ARG A 127 -17.20 -12.48 -7.11
N ASP A 128 -16.32 -12.98 -7.96
CA ASP A 128 -16.65 -13.21 -9.35
C ASP A 128 -17.56 -14.46 -9.42
N PRO A 129 -18.74 -14.34 -10.03
CA PRO A 129 -19.67 -15.48 -10.12
C PRO A 129 -19.17 -16.60 -11.05
N LYS A 130 -18.13 -16.36 -11.86
CA LYS A 130 -17.62 -17.33 -12.83
C LYS A 130 -16.62 -18.31 -12.22
N ASP A 131 -15.71 -17.84 -11.39
CA ASP A 131 -14.59 -18.60 -10.86
C ASP A 131 -14.47 -18.55 -9.33
N GLY A 132 -15.36 -17.80 -8.67
CA GLY A 132 -15.40 -17.70 -7.21
C GLY A 132 -14.30 -16.82 -6.60
N ARG A 133 -13.34 -16.31 -7.38
CA ARG A 133 -12.29 -15.43 -6.88
C ARG A 133 -12.89 -14.16 -6.29
N LEU A 134 -12.22 -13.62 -5.29
CA LEU A 134 -12.56 -12.31 -4.73
C LEU A 134 -12.21 -11.22 -5.74
N VAL A 135 -13.10 -10.25 -5.91
CA VAL A 135 -12.96 -9.21 -6.94
C VAL A 135 -13.12 -7.83 -6.35
N LEU A 136 -12.25 -6.92 -6.77
CA LEU A 136 -12.35 -5.49 -6.55
C LEU A 136 -12.59 -4.80 -7.89
N LYS A 137 -13.87 -4.49 -8.18
CA LYS A 137 -14.28 -3.85 -9.44
C LYS A 137 -14.27 -2.35 -9.32
N GLU A 138 -13.63 -1.66 -10.30
CA GLU A 138 -13.78 -0.23 -10.63
C GLU A 138 -13.79 0.78 -9.47
N ASP A 139 -13.43 0.36 -8.25
CA ASP A 139 -13.29 1.24 -7.10
C ASP A 139 -11.83 1.66 -6.94
N GLU A 140 -11.44 2.74 -7.65
CA GLU A 140 -10.07 3.28 -7.58
C GLU A 140 -9.67 3.63 -6.14
N LYS A 141 -10.63 4.06 -5.31
CA LYS A 141 -10.34 4.42 -3.91
C LYS A 141 -10.03 3.19 -3.06
N ALA A 142 -10.83 2.13 -3.22
CA ALA A 142 -10.59 0.87 -2.53
C ALA A 142 -9.30 0.22 -3.01
N LEU A 143 -9.00 0.29 -4.30
CA LEU A 143 -7.76 -0.20 -4.88
C LEU A 143 -6.54 0.57 -4.35
N TYR A 144 -6.60 1.91 -4.32
CA TYR A 144 -5.55 2.73 -3.71
C TYR A 144 -5.32 2.33 -2.25
N HIS A 145 -6.39 2.16 -1.48
CA HIS A 145 -6.29 1.79 -0.06
C HIS A 145 -5.70 0.40 0.15
N LEU A 146 -6.02 -0.54 -0.73
CA LEU A 146 -5.41 -1.86 -0.73
C LEU A 146 -3.90 -1.78 -0.99
N LEU A 147 -3.47 -1.00 -1.99
CA LEU A 147 -2.05 -0.84 -2.32
C LEU A 147 -1.27 -0.07 -1.25
N ASP A 148 -1.90 0.92 -0.60
CA ASP A 148 -1.29 1.78 0.43
C ASP A 148 -1.08 1.03 1.76
N GLN A 149 -2.09 0.29 2.20
CA GLN A 149 -2.09 -0.35 3.53
C GLN A 149 -2.34 -1.86 3.46
N GLY A 150 -3.23 -2.29 2.59
CA GLY A 150 -3.69 -3.68 2.55
C GLY A 150 -2.61 -4.67 2.21
N MET A 151 -1.71 -4.32 1.29
CA MET A 151 -0.64 -5.22 0.89
C MET A 151 0.30 -5.58 2.06
N GLU A 152 0.58 -4.63 2.94
CA GLU A 152 1.37 -4.88 4.15
C GLU A 152 0.59 -5.70 5.19
N GLU A 153 -0.73 -5.44 5.32
CA GLU A 153 -1.58 -6.24 6.19
C GLU A 153 -1.61 -7.71 5.73
N PHE A 154 -1.73 -7.98 4.43
CA PHE A 154 -1.68 -9.34 3.87
C PHE A 154 -0.31 -9.99 4.07
N ARG A 155 0.81 -9.27 3.84
CA ARG A 155 2.17 -9.76 4.11
C ARG A 155 2.40 -10.11 5.58
N GLY A 156 1.77 -9.38 6.48
CA GLY A 156 1.80 -9.68 7.92
C GLY A 156 1.01 -10.94 8.32
N LEU A 157 0.19 -11.48 7.42
CA LEU A 157 -0.63 -12.69 7.65
C LEU A 157 -0.12 -13.92 6.90
N GLY A 158 0.64 -13.75 5.81
CA GLY A 158 1.14 -14.87 5.01
C GLY A 158 1.87 -14.43 3.74
N ASP A 159 2.09 -15.37 2.85
CA ASP A 159 2.79 -15.15 1.60
C ASP A 159 1.90 -14.46 0.57
N VAL A 160 2.42 -13.40 -0.05
CA VAL A 160 1.73 -12.62 -1.07
C VAL A 160 2.41 -12.80 -2.42
N TYR A 161 1.66 -13.27 -3.40
CA TYR A 161 2.11 -13.43 -4.79
C TYR A 161 1.34 -12.48 -5.70
N LEU A 162 2.09 -11.77 -6.54
CA LEU A 162 1.56 -10.85 -7.55
C LEU A 162 1.79 -11.44 -8.94
N SER A 163 0.75 -11.41 -9.77
CA SER A 163 0.90 -11.78 -11.19
C SER A 163 1.75 -10.76 -11.96
N GLU A 164 2.20 -11.12 -13.14
CA GLU A 164 2.95 -10.22 -14.03
C GLU A 164 2.17 -8.93 -14.33
N SER A 165 0.85 -9.02 -14.50
CA SER A 165 -0.03 -7.87 -14.75
C SER A 165 -0.02 -6.85 -13.62
N MET A 166 0.29 -7.28 -12.39
CA MET A 166 0.31 -6.44 -11.20
C MET A 166 1.69 -5.92 -10.79
N LYS A 167 2.77 -6.36 -11.41
CA LYS A 167 4.14 -5.94 -11.05
C LYS A 167 4.33 -4.44 -11.02
N ASN A 168 3.61 -3.73 -11.90
CA ASN A 168 3.67 -2.27 -11.99
C ASN A 168 2.64 -1.55 -11.11
N TRP A 169 1.75 -2.26 -10.42
CA TRP A 169 0.74 -1.66 -9.56
C TRP A 169 1.35 -1.28 -8.21
N LYS A 170 1.81 -0.05 -8.13
CA LYS A 170 2.42 0.53 -6.92
C LYS A 170 2.07 1.99 -6.81
N ILE A 171 2.13 2.51 -5.61
CA ILE A 171 2.06 3.94 -5.35
C ILE A 171 3.44 4.53 -5.60
N VAL A 172 3.49 5.59 -6.39
CA VAL A 172 4.70 6.32 -6.72
C VAL A 172 4.54 7.79 -6.37
N GLU A 173 5.62 8.38 -5.90
CA GLU A 173 5.66 9.82 -5.65
C GLU A 173 5.66 10.59 -6.97
N THR A 174 5.17 11.84 -6.92
CA THR A 174 5.28 12.74 -8.05
C THR A 174 6.77 12.98 -8.36
N PRO A 175 7.20 12.81 -9.62
CA PRO A 175 8.58 13.05 -9.98
C PRO A 175 8.94 14.53 -9.78
N SER A 176 10.25 14.79 -9.65
CA SER A 176 10.76 16.17 -9.69
C SER A 176 10.44 16.78 -11.05
N VAL A 177 9.83 17.97 -11.00
CA VAL A 177 9.52 18.74 -12.19
C VAL A 177 10.68 19.67 -12.51
N SER A 178 11.15 19.68 -13.74
CA SER A 178 12.09 20.69 -14.22
C SER A 178 11.48 21.55 -15.32
N ALA A 179 11.81 22.84 -15.30
CA ALA A 179 11.38 23.79 -16.31
C ALA A 179 12.60 24.55 -16.87
N GLY A 180 12.72 24.59 -18.19
CA GLY A 180 13.73 25.37 -18.90
C GLY A 180 13.08 26.53 -19.63
N VAL A 181 13.70 27.71 -19.59
CA VAL A 181 13.22 28.88 -20.38
C VAL A 181 14.34 29.41 -21.23
N SER A 182 14.06 29.48 -22.52
CA SER A 182 14.95 30.11 -23.52
C SER A 182 14.22 31.28 -24.19
N ALA A 183 14.98 32.37 -24.42
CA ALA A 183 14.45 33.53 -25.08
C ALA A 183 14.90 33.59 -26.56
N TYR A 184 13.98 34.01 -27.41
CA TYR A 184 14.21 34.26 -28.83
C TYR A 184 13.74 35.68 -29.19
N SER A 185 13.96 36.08 -30.43
CA SER A 185 13.49 37.39 -30.90
C SER A 185 11.94 37.41 -30.91
N GLY A 186 11.35 38.08 -29.90
CA GLY A 186 9.91 38.32 -29.80
C GLY A 186 9.08 37.22 -29.10
N TRP A 187 9.71 36.09 -28.69
CA TRP A 187 8.99 35.00 -28.03
C TRP A 187 9.92 34.25 -27.03
N LEU A 188 9.28 33.48 -26.14
CA LEU A 188 9.93 32.60 -25.17
C LEU A 188 9.57 31.15 -25.46
N GLU A 189 10.50 30.27 -25.20
CA GLU A 189 10.28 28.83 -25.20
C GLU A 189 10.37 28.29 -23.78
N LEU A 190 9.27 27.77 -23.28
CA LEU A 190 9.19 27.05 -21.99
C LEU A 190 9.17 25.57 -22.26
N THR A 191 10.16 24.86 -21.75
CA THR A 191 10.20 23.40 -21.73
C THR A 191 9.85 22.89 -20.34
N VAL A 192 8.98 21.87 -20.27
CA VAL A 192 8.62 21.19 -19.01
C VAL A 192 9.00 19.73 -19.12
N ASP A 193 9.77 19.25 -18.18
CA ASP A 193 10.21 17.88 -18.08
C ASP A 193 9.84 17.27 -16.72
N MET A 194 9.25 16.09 -16.75
CA MET A 194 8.88 15.28 -15.59
C MET A 194 9.59 13.92 -15.60
N GLY A 195 10.76 13.84 -16.26
CA GLY A 195 11.53 12.61 -16.35
C GLY A 195 10.80 11.50 -17.13
N GLU A 196 10.75 10.31 -16.57
CA GLU A 196 10.18 9.12 -17.22
C GLU A 196 8.63 9.08 -17.30
N PHE A 197 7.96 10.13 -16.82
CA PHE A 197 6.50 10.16 -16.83
C PHE A 197 5.92 10.40 -18.22
N PRO A 198 4.80 9.73 -18.57
CA PRO A 198 4.20 9.86 -19.88
C PRO A 198 3.61 11.26 -20.08
N LYS A 199 4.21 12.03 -20.99
CA LYS A 199 3.79 13.41 -21.34
C LYS A 199 2.33 13.48 -21.78
N GLU A 200 1.83 12.41 -22.40
CA GLU A 200 0.44 12.31 -22.84
C GLU A 200 -0.58 12.34 -21.69
N GLU A 201 -0.17 11.96 -20.48
CA GLU A 201 -1.04 11.96 -19.30
C GLU A 201 -0.97 13.25 -18.49
N LEU A 202 0.05 14.10 -18.72
CA LEU A 202 0.29 15.32 -17.94
C LEU A 202 -0.96 16.21 -17.83
N GLY A 203 -1.66 16.44 -18.93
CA GLY A 203 -2.88 17.26 -18.91
C GLY A 203 -4.02 16.68 -18.05
N ARG A 204 -4.11 15.34 -17.94
CA ARG A 204 -5.07 14.66 -17.05
C ARG A 204 -4.64 14.71 -15.60
N ILE A 205 -3.34 14.54 -15.33
CA ILE A 205 -2.73 14.64 -14.01
C ILE A 205 -3.00 16.05 -13.44
N LEU A 206 -2.71 17.11 -14.18
CA LEU A 206 -2.98 18.49 -13.76
C LEU A 206 -4.49 18.75 -13.54
N THR A 207 -5.35 18.15 -14.36
CA THR A 207 -6.81 18.24 -14.14
C THR A 207 -7.21 17.54 -12.84
N ALA A 208 -6.67 16.36 -12.55
CA ALA A 208 -6.94 15.65 -11.30
C ALA A 208 -6.41 16.44 -10.08
N TYR A 209 -5.24 17.06 -10.21
CA TYR A 209 -4.69 17.95 -9.18
C TYR A 209 -5.61 19.15 -8.92
N SER A 210 -6.08 19.85 -9.98
CA SER A 210 -7.01 20.98 -9.88
C SER A 210 -8.32 20.59 -9.18
N GLN A 211 -8.76 19.35 -9.36
CA GLN A 211 -9.92 18.76 -8.67
C GLN A 211 -9.64 18.35 -7.24
N LYS A 212 -8.44 18.65 -6.70
CA LYS A 212 -7.99 18.26 -5.34
C LYS A 212 -8.03 16.75 -5.07
N LYS A 213 -7.82 15.94 -6.11
CA LYS A 213 -7.63 14.50 -5.95
C LYS A 213 -6.28 14.25 -5.28
N LYS A 214 -6.22 13.28 -4.36
CA LYS A 214 -4.98 12.90 -3.67
C LYS A 214 -4.04 12.08 -4.54
N TYR A 215 -4.55 11.39 -5.53
CA TYR A 215 -3.80 10.53 -6.44
C TYR A 215 -4.43 10.54 -7.84
N TYR A 216 -3.64 10.09 -8.81
CA TYR A 216 -4.06 9.84 -10.19
C TYR A 216 -3.57 8.45 -10.60
N ARG A 217 -4.46 7.61 -11.17
CA ARG A 217 -4.10 6.31 -11.71
C ARG A 217 -3.59 6.45 -13.13
N LEU A 218 -2.32 6.11 -13.34
CA LEU A 218 -1.69 6.05 -14.66
C LEU A 218 -2.23 4.87 -15.49
N LYS A 219 -2.13 4.94 -16.81
CA LYS A 219 -2.47 3.83 -17.70
C LYS A 219 -1.62 2.58 -17.44
N SER A 220 -0.42 2.72 -16.91
CA SER A 220 0.46 1.64 -16.47
C SER A 220 -0.07 0.87 -15.24
N GLY A 221 -1.13 1.38 -14.58
CA GLY A 221 -1.66 0.83 -13.33
C GLY A 221 -1.05 1.45 -12.06
N GLN A 222 0.01 2.25 -12.16
CA GLN A 222 0.62 2.95 -11.03
C GLN A 222 -0.30 4.05 -10.50
N PHE A 223 -0.25 4.29 -9.19
CA PHE A 223 -0.92 5.41 -8.55
C PHE A 223 0.08 6.50 -8.24
N LEU A 224 -0.09 7.64 -8.89
CA LEU A 224 0.73 8.83 -8.70
C LEU A 224 0.15 9.66 -7.55
N MET A 225 0.94 9.93 -6.51
CA MET A 225 0.57 10.88 -5.45
C MET A 225 0.59 12.30 -6.01
N LEU A 226 -0.42 13.11 -5.69
CA LEU A 226 -0.60 14.46 -6.24
C LEU A 226 -0.36 15.59 -5.22
N ASP A 227 0.23 15.29 -4.08
CA ASP A 227 0.36 16.23 -2.95
C ASP A 227 1.62 17.08 -2.97
N GLN A 228 2.48 16.95 -3.99
CA GLN A 228 3.78 17.63 -4.05
C GLN A 228 3.74 18.99 -4.75
N GLY A 229 4.61 19.91 -4.28
CA GLY A 229 4.64 21.31 -4.70
C GLY A 229 4.86 21.56 -6.19
N GLY A 230 5.55 20.66 -6.92
CA GLY A 230 5.76 20.81 -8.37
C GLY A 230 4.46 20.81 -9.17
N MET A 231 3.44 20.04 -8.74
CA MET A 231 2.12 20.04 -9.37
C MET A 231 1.38 21.37 -9.16
N PHE A 232 1.54 21.99 -7.99
CA PHE A 232 0.99 23.31 -7.71
C PHE A 232 1.52 24.35 -8.70
N THR A 233 2.84 24.41 -8.85
CA THR A 233 3.49 25.40 -9.75
C THR A 233 3.14 25.17 -11.21
N LEU A 234 3.11 23.91 -11.68
CA LEU A 234 2.68 23.59 -13.04
C LEU A 234 1.20 23.93 -13.30
N THR A 235 0.33 23.64 -12.33
CA THR A 235 -1.10 23.98 -12.46
C THR A 235 -1.32 25.47 -12.51
N LYS A 236 -0.58 26.23 -11.69
CA LYS A 236 -0.58 27.70 -11.69
C LYS A 236 -0.10 28.23 -13.03
N LEU A 237 1.04 27.77 -13.53
CA LEU A 237 1.57 28.14 -14.85
C LEU A 237 0.56 27.85 -15.97
N ALA A 238 0.00 26.65 -16.00
CA ALA A 238 -0.96 26.27 -17.04
C ALA A 238 -2.19 27.16 -17.02
N GLY A 239 -2.75 27.45 -15.83
CA GLY A 239 -3.94 28.31 -15.69
C GLY A 239 -3.70 29.75 -16.07
N GLU A 240 -2.64 30.38 -15.52
CA GLU A 240 -2.36 31.80 -15.67
C GLU A 240 -1.76 32.18 -17.03
N LEU A 241 -1.00 31.26 -17.64
CA LEU A 241 -0.46 31.46 -18.97
C LEU A 241 -1.38 30.97 -20.10
N GLY A 242 -2.52 30.37 -19.78
CA GLY A 242 -3.46 29.82 -20.76
C GLY A 242 -2.87 28.68 -21.57
N ILE A 243 -1.98 27.88 -20.97
CA ILE A 243 -1.31 26.77 -21.64
C ILE A 243 -2.30 25.63 -21.87
N SER A 244 -2.48 25.25 -23.13
CA SER A 244 -3.40 24.16 -23.48
C SER A 244 -2.84 22.78 -23.11
N LYS A 245 -3.75 21.78 -23.01
CA LYS A 245 -3.34 20.38 -22.80
C LYS A 245 -2.41 19.86 -23.90
N LYS A 246 -2.60 20.34 -25.15
CA LYS A 246 -1.76 19.97 -26.29
C LYS A 246 -0.34 20.54 -26.17
N ASP A 247 -0.23 21.78 -25.69
CA ASP A 247 1.07 22.41 -25.47
C ASP A 247 1.87 21.67 -24.38
N LEU A 248 1.20 21.27 -23.30
CA LEU A 248 1.83 20.46 -22.24
C LEU A 248 2.30 19.08 -22.74
N GLN A 249 1.53 18.45 -23.63
CA GLN A 249 1.90 17.17 -24.23
C GLN A 249 3.12 17.28 -25.17
N SER A 250 3.28 18.41 -25.86
CA SER A 250 4.44 18.67 -26.72
C SER A 250 5.76 18.79 -25.92
N GLY A 251 5.65 19.11 -24.62
CA GLY A 251 6.79 19.36 -23.73
C GLY A 251 7.51 20.67 -24.00
N THR A 252 7.10 21.43 -25.04
CA THR A 252 7.68 22.73 -25.43
C THR A 252 6.55 23.70 -25.74
N ILE A 253 6.56 24.85 -25.06
CA ILE A 253 5.48 25.85 -25.10
C ILE A 253 6.05 27.18 -25.54
N ARG A 254 5.43 27.80 -26.55
CA ARG A 254 5.80 29.14 -27.01
C ARG A 254 4.95 30.19 -26.33
N LEU A 255 5.60 31.19 -25.76
CA LEU A 255 4.97 32.30 -25.04
C LEU A 255 5.47 33.64 -25.59
N PRO A 256 4.63 34.69 -25.62
CA PRO A 256 5.08 36.04 -25.99
C PRO A 256 6.16 36.56 -25.03
N ALA A 257 7.14 37.31 -25.57
CA ALA A 257 8.27 37.83 -24.81
C ALA A 257 7.86 38.70 -23.61
N TYR A 258 6.76 39.46 -23.70
CA TYR A 258 6.27 40.32 -22.62
C TYR A 258 5.90 39.54 -21.34
N ARG A 259 5.75 38.22 -21.39
CA ARG A 259 5.49 37.36 -20.22
C ARG A 259 6.75 36.97 -19.45
N ALA A 260 7.94 37.45 -19.86
CA ALA A 260 9.20 37.02 -19.29
C ALA A 260 9.31 37.23 -17.76
N LEU A 261 8.91 38.41 -17.28
CA LEU A 261 8.96 38.76 -15.88
C LEU A 261 8.06 37.89 -15.02
N TYR A 262 6.84 37.72 -15.48
CA TYR A 262 5.85 36.89 -14.83
C TYR A 262 6.27 35.41 -14.76
N LEU A 263 6.81 34.89 -15.88
CA LEU A 263 7.30 33.52 -15.95
C LEU A 263 8.50 33.31 -15.00
N ASP A 264 9.46 34.27 -14.97
CA ASP A 264 10.62 34.26 -14.07
C ASP A 264 10.18 34.23 -12.61
N HIS A 265 9.19 35.06 -12.26
CA HIS A 265 8.65 35.14 -10.90
C HIS A 265 8.01 33.79 -10.45
N ILE A 266 7.10 33.24 -11.24
CA ILE A 266 6.42 31.97 -10.89
C ILE A 266 7.40 30.81 -10.78
N LEU A 267 8.34 30.71 -11.73
CA LEU A 267 9.30 29.58 -11.70
C LEU A 267 10.35 29.72 -10.62
N LYS A 268 10.69 30.94 -10.23
CA LYS A 268 11.66 31.19 -9.16
C LYS A 268 11.08 30.93 -7.78
N GLU A 269 9.82 31.30 -7.56
CA GLU A 269 9.17 31.21 -6.27
C GLU A 269 8.27 29.97 -6.11
N GLY A 270 8.02 29.28 -7.22
CA GLY A 270 7.19 28.08 -7.22
C GLY A 270 7.85 26.90 -6.52
N PRO A 271 7.17 26.28 -5.54
CA PRO A 271 7.71 25.13 -4.84
C PRO A 271 7.82 23.91 -5.76
N GLY A 272 8.85 23.07 -5.53
CA GLY A 272 8.96 21.74 -6.15
C GLY A 272 9.33 21.73 -7.64
N ILE A 273 9.81 22.85 -8.20
CA ILE A 273 10.31 22.92 -9.58
C ILE A 273 11.79 23.30 -9.59
N THR A 274 12.56 22.53 -10.35
CA THR A 274 13.94 22.92 -10.72
C THR A 274 13.89 23.79 -11.95
N TYR A 275 14.48 24.99 -11.88
CA TYR A 275 14.32 26.01 -12.90
C TYR A 275 15.63 26.40 -13.57
N TYR A 276 15.67 26.33 -14.91
CA TYR A 276 16.84 26.67 -15.75
C TYR A 276 16.49 27.81 -16.69
N ARG A 277 17.47 28.75 -16.88
CA ARG A 277 17.35 29.97 -17.71
C ARG A 277 18.52 30.07 -18.65
N ASP A 278 18.30 30.37 -19.91
CA ASP A 278 19.37 30.73 -20.83
C ASP A 278 19.88 32.19 -20.58
N GLN A 279 20.97 32.56 -21.25
CA GLN A 279 21.58 33.88 -21.07
C GLN A 279 20.71 34.99 -21.62
N LEU A 280 20.01 34.74 -22.74
CA LEU A 280 19.14 35.74 -23.37
C LEU A 280 17.93 36.04 -22.50
N PHE A 281 17.32 35.01 -21.91
CA PHE A 281 16.20 35.19 -20.99
C PHE A 281 16.62 35.97 -19.74
N LYS A 282 17.80 35.66 -19.17
CA LYS A 282 18.35 36.40 -18.02
C LYS A 282 18.58 37.88 -18.34
N ALA A 283 19.11 38.18 -19.54
CA ALA A 283 19.31 39.55 -19.99
C ALA A 283 17.96 40.28 -20.20
N MET A 284 16.99 39.62 -20.80
CA MET A 284 15.63 40.14 -21.00
C MET A 284 14.94 40.51 -19.69
N VAL A 285 14.95 39.58 -18.71
CA VAL A 285 14.37 39.82 -17.38
C VAL A 285 15.03 40.99 -16.67
N ARG A 286 16.38 41.11 -16.77
CA ARG A 286 17.13 42.25 -16.17
C ARG A 286 16.74 43.56 -16.83
N ALA A 287 16.64 43.60 -18.17
CA ALA A 287 16.29 44.82 -18.89
C ALA A 287 14.88 45.31 -18.51
N VAL A 288 13.90 44.41 -18.40
CA VAL A 288 12.55 44.78 -18.01
C VAL A 288 12.48 45.29 -16.58
N LYS A 289 13.19 44.64 -15.64
CA LYS A 289 13.30 45.13 -14.24
C LYS A 289 13.91 46.50 -14.13
N ALA A 290 14.98 46.78 -14.88
CA ALA A 290 15.64 48.06 -14.88
C ALA A 290 14.73 49.21 -15.38
N VAL A 291 13.77 48.93 -16.28
CA VAL A 291 12.76 49.91 -16.71
C VAL A 291 11.71 50.14 -15.62
N GLU A 292 11.22 49.08 -14.95
CA GLU A 292 10.28 49.22 -13.83
C GLU A 292 10.86 50.02 -12.67
N ASP A 293 12.14 49.76 -12.29
CA ASP A 293 12.83 50.48 -11.23
C ASP A 293 13.11 51.95 -11.58
N SER A 294 13.11 52.31 -12.90
CA SER A 294 13.31 53.69 -13.35
C SER A 294 12.03 54.52 -13.44
N ASP A 295 10.87 53.87 -13.47
CA ASP A 295 9.54 54.49 -13.56
C ASP A 295 8.88 54.70 -12.17
N GLU A 296 9.53 54.40 -11.04
CA GLU A 296 9.04 54.79 -9.72
C GLU A 296 9.22 56.33 -9.56
N PRO A 297 8.11 57.09 -9.41
CA PRO A 297 8.19 58.53 -9.17
C PRO A 297 8.82 58.78 -7.78
N VAL A 298 9.82 59.65 -7.79
CA VAL A 298 10.47 60.23 -6.60
C VAL A 298 9.48 61.01 -5.74
#